data_46f5c7d35858d3b7b22835779e9a1122
#
_entry.id   46f5c7d35858d3b7b22835779e9a1122
#
_cell.length_a   1.000
_cell.length_b   1.000
_cell.length_c   1.000
_cell.angle_alpha   90.00
_cell.angle_beta   90.00
_cell.angle_gamma   90.00
#
_symmetry.space_group_name_H-M   'P 1'
#
loop_
_entity.id
_entity.type
_entity.pdbx_description
1 polymer ?
#
loop_
_entity_poly.entity_id
_entity_poly.type
_entity_poly.pdbx_seq_one_letter_code
_entity_poly.pdbx_strand_id
1 'polypeptide(L)'
;VSASDAATARKTAFVLAGGGSFGAIQVGMLQSLAAHGVTADLVVGSSVGALNGAFYAGDPSVEGMARLADIWRGLKRNDVFPVTWRAVLGFLWRRDFLISHSGVRKLIDDHIPFRRLEAAPLPVHVVTTDIITGDSVVFSEGPTSEAIVASTAIPGAFSPIHYKDYYLADGAISSNTPVRVAVAKGARRLIVLPTGHACANDAPPVGAVANALHALTLLIARQLVNELENLSPEIEYYVVPPLCPLVGSPYDFTRTADHIERAVRSTDAWLAQNGLEKREIPHELRPHDH
;
A
#
# COMPACT_ATOMS: atom_id res chain seq x y z
N VAL A 1 23.48 19.64 -35.75
CA VAL A 1 22.21 19.19 -35.17
C VAL A 1 22.43 18.93 -33.70
N SER A 2 21.86 19.78 -32.89
CA SER A 2 22.06 19.93 -31.45
C SER A 2 21.67 18.68 -30.66
N ALA A 3 22.58 18.26 -29.76
CA ALA A 3 22.35 17.21 -28.77
C ALA A 3 21.58 17.75 -27.51
N SER A 4 20.50 18.52 -27.69
CA SER A 4 19.79 19.19 -26.60
C SER A 4 18.34 18.74 -26.38
N ASP A 5 17.85 17.72 -27.05
CA ASP A 5 16.46 17.25 -26.96
C ASP A 5 16.31 15.81 -26.43
N ALA A 6 17.20 15.35 -25.59
CA ALA A 6 16.80 14.33 -24.64
C ALA A 6 15.96 15.04 -23.55
N ALA A 7 14.70 15.35 -23.88
CA ALA A 7 13.69 15.70 -22.87
C ALA A 7 13.82 14.65 -21.78
N THR A 8 14.25 15.04 -20.59
CA THR A 8 14.36 14.19 -19.42
C THR A 8 13.01 13.56 -19.21
N ALA A 9 12.87 12.28 -19.67
CA ALA A 9 11.62 11.55 -19.57
C ALA A 9 11.17 11.64 -18.10
N ARG A 10 9.99 12.21 -17.88
CA ARG A 10 9.46 12.43 -16.52
C ARG A 10 9.23 11.07 -15.89
N LYS A 11 10.04 10.71 -14.89
CA LYS A 11 9.90 9.43 -14.18
C LYS A 11 8.52 9.31 -13.57
N THR A 12 7.83 8.22 -13.92
CA THR A 12 6.52 7.86 -13.38
C THR A 12 6.70 6.96 -12.17
N ALA A 13 6.09 7.30 -11.05
CA ALA A 13 6.03 6.42 -9.88
C ALA A 13 4.62 5.86 -9.69
N PHE A 14 4.53 4.56 -9.38
CA PHE A 14 3.35 4.03 -8.72
C PHE A 14 3.51 4.19 -7.21
N VAL A 15 2.52 4.84 -6.58
CA VAL A 15 2.51 5.11 -5.14
C VAL A 15 1.37 4.32 -4.51
N LEU A 16 1.73 3.29 -3.75
CA LEU A 16 0.77 2.35 -3.17
C LEU A 16 0.59 2.61 -1.67
N ALA A 17 -0.66 2.85 -1.29
CA ALA A 17 -1.03 3.09 0.09
C ALA A 17 -1.05 1.82 0.95
N GLY A 18 -0.89 1.97 2.26
CA GLY A 18 -1.23 0.94 3.24
C GLY A 18 -2.74 0.75 3.37
N GLY A 19 -3.20 -0.38 3.94
CA GLY A 19 -4.63 -0.62 4.13
C GLY A 19 -5.04 -2.07 4.39
N GLY A 20 -4.14 -2.94 4.80
CA GLY A 20 -4.45 -4.33 5.16
C GLY A 20 -5.10 -5.11 4.00
N SER A 21 -6.23 -5.79 4.24
CA SER A 21 -6.94 -6.58 3.23
C SER A 21 -7.50 -5.75 2.06
N PHE A 22 -7.65 -4.44 2.23
CA PHE A 22 -8.02 -3.53 1.14
C PHE A 22 -6.90 -3.38 0.09
N GLY A 23 -5.71 -3.91 0.34
CA GLY A 23 -4.69 -4.11 -0.69
C GLY A 23 -5.17 -4.92 -1.89
N ALA A 24 -6.22 -5.74 -1.75
CA ALA A 24 -6.90 -6.41 -2.85
C ALA A 24 -7.45 -5.41 -3.91
N ILE A 25 -7.84 -4.21 -3.50
CA ILE A 25 -8.27 -3.13 -4.39
C ILE A 25 -7.11 -2.69 -5.29
N GLN A 26 -5.93 -2.51 -4.71
CA GLN A 26 -4.73 -2.18 -5.49
C GLN A 26 -4.37 -3.26 -6.50
N VAL A 27 -4.61 -4.53 -6.17
CA VAL A 27 -4.38 -5.63 -7.13
C VAL A 27 -5.26 -5.49 -8.35
N GLY A 28 -6.55 -5.18 -8.18
CA GLY A 28 -7.45 -4.90 -9.30
C GLY A 28 -7.02 -3.66 -10.10
N MET A 29 -6.59 -2.60 -9.42
CA MET A 29 -6.03 -1.40 -10.07
C MET A 29 -4.80 -1.76 -10.91
N LEU A 30 -3.85 -2.50 -10.35
CA LEU A 30 -2.63 -2.93 -11.06
C LEU A 30 -2.94 -3.83 -12.25
N GLN A 31 -3.92 -4.74 -12.15
CA GLN A 31 -4.37 -5.56 -13.28
C GLN A 31 -4.88 -4.70 -14.44
N SER A 32 -5.75 -3.75 -14.14
CA SER A 32 -6.30 -2.84 -15.15
C SER A 32 -5.21 -1.96 -15.76
N LEU A 33 -4.35 -1.35 -14.95
CA LEU A 33 -3.24 -0.52 -15.43
C LEU A 33 -2.30 -1.32 -16.34
N ALA A 34 -1.92 -2.54 -15.96
CA ALA A 34 -1.07 -3.41 -16.77
C ALA A 34 -1.75 -3.80 -18.11
N ALA A 35 -3.04 -4.14 -18.09
CA ALA A 35 -3.81 -4.48 -19.28
C ALA A 35 -3.90 -3.30 -20.28
N HIS A 36 -3.89 -2.06 -19.78
CA HIS A 36 -3.88 -0.85 -20.60
C HIS A 36 -2.47 -0.32 -20.91
N GLY A 37 -1.41 -1.09 -20.61
CA GLY A 37 -0.03 -0.71 -20.90
C GLY A 37 0.50 0.47 -20.08
N VAL A 38 -0.13 0.78 -18.95
CA VAL A 38 0.31 1.83 -18.03
C VAL A 38 1.39 1.27 -17.10
N THR A 39 2.60 1.83 -17.19
CA THR A 39 3.79 1.35 -16.48
C THR A 39 4.38 2.41 -15.56
N ALA A 40 5.22 1.98 -14.63
CA ALA A 40 6.01 2.86 -13.76
C ALA A 40 7.51 2.67 -13.98
N ASP A 41 8.28 3.70 -13.69
CA ASP A 41 9.75 3.67 -13.66
C ASP A 41 10.28 3.33 -12.26
N LEU A 42 9.46 3.52 -11.23
CA LEU A 42 9.74 3.15 -9.85
C LEU A 42 8.45 2.94 -9.05
N VAL A 43 8.57 2.24 -7.94
CA VAL A 43 7.45 1.96 -7.05
C VAL A 43 7.78 2.43 -5.63
N VAL A 44 6.81 3.06 -4.98
CA VAL A 44 6.91 3.43 -3.57
C VAL A 44 5.68 2.92 -2.85
N GLY A 45 5.88 2.20 -1.77
CA GLY A 45 4.76 1.62 -1.02
C GLY A 45 4.96 1.64 0.48
N SER A 46 3.83 1.62 1.19
CA SER A 46 3.75 1.53 2.64
C SER A 46 2.86 0.34 3.03
N SER A 47 3.23 -0.43 4.05
CA SER A 47 2.44 -1.56 4.54
C SER A 47 2.09 -2.55 3.43
N VAL A 48 0.83 -2.89 3.25
CA VAL A 48 0.37 -3.74 2.14
C VAL A 48 0.73 -3.17 0.77
N GLY A 49 0.83 -1.85 0.63
CA GLY A 49 1.31 -1.21 -0.59
C GLY A 49 2.78 -1.51 -0.88
N ALA A 50 3.62 -1.68 0.14
CA ALA A 50 4.99 -2.14 -0.04
C ALA A 50 5.06 -3.60 -0.54
N LEU A 51 4.17 -4.46 -0.02
CA LEU A 51 4.06 -5.85 -0.46
C LEU A 51 3.60 -5.94 -1.93
N ASN A 52 2.49 -5.29 -2.28
CA ASN A 52 1.96 -5.26 -3.64
C ASN A 52 2.94 -4.59 -4.61
N GLY A 53 3.57 -3.50 -4.17
CA GLY A 53 4.56 -2.76 -4.95
C GLY A 53 5.82 -3.58 -5.24
N ALA A 54 6.31 -4.34 -4.27
CA ALA A 54 7.45 -5.24 -4.48
C ALA A 54 7.10 -6.40 -5.42
N PHE A 55 5.89 -6.93 -5.32
CA PHE A 55 5.42 -7.95 -6.26
C PHE A 55 5.36 -7.39 -7.69
N TYR A 56 4.75 -6.21 -7.87
CA TYR A 56 4.72 -5.51 -9.15
C TYR A 56 6.13 -5.22 -9.68
N ALA A 57 7.04 -4.75 -8.82
CA ALA A 57 8.42 -4.46 -9.22
C ALA A 57 9.18 -5.71 -9.70
N GLY A 58 8.81 -6.90 -9.20
CA GLY A 58 9.38 -8.18 -9.61
C GLY A 58 8.85 -8.68 -10.95
N ASP A 59 7.58 -8.41 -11.25
CA ASP A 59 6.93 -8.81 -12.49
C ASP A 59 5.74 -7.91 -12.84
N PRO A 60 5.96 -6.80 -13.56
CA PRO A 60 4.92 -5.82 -13.91
C PRO A 60 4.05 -6.26 -15.11
N SER A 61 4.19 -7.48 -15.59
CA SER A 61 3.42 -7.98 -16.71
C SER A 61 1.95 -8.24 -16.37
N VAL A 62 1.10 -8.35 -17.38
CA VAL A 62 -0.31 -8.73 -17.22
C VAL A 62 -0.42 -10.09 -16.52
N GLU A 63 0.44 -11.04 -16.89
CA GLU A 63 0.51 -12.37 -16.30
C GLU A 63 1.00 -12.30 -14.84
N GLY A 64 1.95 -11.40 -14.52
CA GLY A 64 2.39 -11.12 -13.17
C GLY A 64 1.24 -10.62 -12.29
N MET A 65 0.47 -9.67 -12.79
CA MET A 65 -0.68 -9.14 -12.07
C MET A 65 -1.83 -10.16 -11.94
N ALA A 66 -1.99 -11.06 -12.89
CA ALA A 66 -2.93 -12.18 -12.75
C ALA A 66 -2.48 -13.13 -11.61
N ARG A 67 -1.18 -13.48 -11.55
CA ARG A 67 -0.64 -14.29 -10.44
C ARG A 67 -0.81 -13.61 -9.09
N LEU A 68 -0.57 -12.29 -9.00
CA LEU A 68 -0.82 -11.53 -7.77
C LEU A 68 -2.28 -11.63 -7.34
N ALA A 69 -3.21 -11.51 -8.27
CA ALA A 69 -4.64 -11.64 -7.98
C ALA A 69 -5.01 -13.05 -7.48
N ASP A 70 -4.42 -14.09 -8.04
CA ASP A 70 -4.66 -15.48 -7.60
C ASP A 70 -4.12 -15.73 -6.19
N ILE A 71 -2.94 -15.17 -5.87
CA ILE A 71 -2.39 -15.19 -4.50
C ILE A 71 -3.39 -14.54 -3.54
N TRP A 72 -3.86 -13.33 -3.86
CA TRP A 72 -4.80 -12.60 -3.02
C TRP A 72 -6.15 -13.30 -2.83
N ARG A 73 -6.69 -13.95 -3.88
CA ARG A 73 -7.92 -14.77 -3.78
C ARG A 73 -7.74 -15.98 -2.86
N GLY A 74 -6.53 -16.53 -2.77
CA GLY A 74 -6.20 -17.65 -1.91
C GLY A 74 -5.93 -17.26 -0.45
N LEU A 75 -5.60 -15.98 -0.18
CA LEU A 75 -5.23 -15.51 1.16
C LEU A 75 -6.39 -15.57 2.15
N LYS A 76 -6.10 -16.13 3.31
CA LYS A 76 -6.98 -16.11 4.48
C LYS A 76 -6.38 -15.25 5.57
N ARG A 77 -7.22 -14.75 6.46
CA ARG A 77 -6.78 -13.96 7.61
C ARG A 77 -5.64 -14.63 8.41
N ASN A 78 -5.71 -15.94 8.61
CA ASN A 78 -4.71 -16.67 9.39
C ASN A 78 -3.35 -16.79 8.68
N ASP A 79 -3.28 -16.63 7.37
CA ASP A 79 -2.01 -16.65 6.63
C ASP A 79 -1.20 -15.38 6.90
N VAL A 80 -1.87 -14.25 7.13
CA VAL A 80 -1.26 -12.95 7.42
C VAL A 80 -1.22 -12.68 8.93
N PHE A 81 -2.32 -12.99 9.63
CA PHE A 81 -2.52 -12.73 11.06
C PHE A 81 -2.73 -14.03 11.84
N PRO A 82 -1.71 -14.90 11.99
CA PRO A 82 -1.84 -16.14 12.74
C PRO A 82 -2.02 -15.86 14.23
N VAL A 83 -3.28 -15.91 14.69
CA VAL A 83 -3.59 -15.80 16.13
C VAL A 83 -3.40 -17.16 16.76
N THR A 84 -2.34 -17.33 17.56
CA THR A 84 -2.11 -18.54 18.33
C THR A 84 -2.65 -18.38 19.75
N TRP A 85 -3.11 -19.49 20.39
CA TRP A 85 -3.54 -19.49 21.79
C TRP A 85 -2.42 -19.01 22.75
N ARG A 86 -1.15 -19.20 22.35
CA ARG A 86 0.03 -18.66 23.06
C ARG A 86 0.11 -17.14 23.00
N ALA A 87 -0.36 -16.51 21.94
CA ALA A 87 -0.44 -15.05 21.81
C ALA A 87 -1.52 -14.49 22.75
N VAL A 88 -2.66 -15.17 22.86
CA VAL A 88 -3.74 -14.80 23.78
C VAL A 88 -3.29 -14.88 25.26
N LEU A 89 -2.59 -15.95 25.62
CA LEU A 89 -1.99 -16.09 26.96
C LEU A 89 -0.86 -15.07 27.19
N GLY A 90 -0.06 -14.76 26.16
CA GLY A 90 1.01 -13.76 26.21
C GLY A 90 0.52 -12.36 26.50
N PHE A 91 -0.68 -11.99 26.04
CA PHE A 91 -1.32 -10.70 26.37
C PHE A 91 -1.60 -10.56 27.88
N LEU A 92 -1.96 -11.65 28.54
CA LEU A 92 -2.12 -11.69 30.02
C LEU A 92 -0.78 -11.55 30.77
N TRP A 93 0.36 -11.82 30.10
CA TRP A 93 1.71 -11.81 30.68
C TRP A 93 2.59 -10.65 30.18
N ARG A 94 2.00 -9.49 29.82
CA ARG A 94 2.70 -8.28 29.38
C ARG A 94 3.60 -8.46 28.14
N ARG A 95 3.19 -9.25 27.16
CA ARG A 95 3.85 -9.22 25.85
C ARG A 95 3.30 -8.06 25.00
N ASP A 96 4.19 -7.31 24.40
CA ASP A 96 3.90 -6.07 23.66
C ASP A 96 3.24 -6.30 22.29
N PHE A 97 3.00 -7.56 21.88
CA PHE A 97 2.45 -7.90 20.56
C PHE A 97 1.61 -9.18 20.59
N LEU A 98 0.64 -9.25 19.70
CA LEU A 98 -0.34 -10.33 19.61
C LEU A 98 -0.01 -11.36 18.53
N ILE A 99 0.73 -10.99 17.47
CA ILE A 99 0.86 -11.76 16.23
C ILE A 99 2.33 -11.89 15.83
N SER A 100 2.69 -13.07 15.28
CA SER A 100 4.02 -13.33 14.72
C SER A 100 4.12 -12.80 13.30
N HIS A 101 5.27 -12.25 12.93
CA HIS A 101 5.60 -11.84 11.55
C HIS A 101 5.77 -13.02 10.57
N SER A 102 5.69 -14.26 11.03
CA SER A 102 5.98 -15.45 10.22
C SER A 102 5.07 -15.60 9.00
N GLY A 103 3.79 -15.19 9.10
CA GLY A 103 2.85 -15.26 7.99
C GLY A 103 3.24 -14.31 6.86
N VAL A 104 3.46 -13.04 7.19
CA VAL A 104 3.90 -12.04 6.21
C VAL A 104 5.26 -12.41 5.60
N ARG A 105 6.22 -12.87 6.44
CA ARG A 105 7.54 -13.31 5.95
C ARG A 105 7.42 -14.46 4.96
N LYS A 106 6.61 -15.47 5.28
CA LYS A 106 6.37 -16.60 4.36
C LYS A 106 5.78 -16.12 3.04
N LEU A 107 4.80 -15.24 3.06
CA LEU A 107 4.18 -14.68 1.86
C LEU A 107 5.21 -13.97 0.96
N ILE A 108 6.10 -13.18 1.55
CA ILE A 108 7.19 -12.50 0.84
C ILE A 108 8.16 -13.53 0.24
N ASP A 109 8.61 -14.47 1.05
CA ASP A 109 9.62 -15.45 0.65
C ASP A 109 9.11 -16.42 -0.42
N ASP A 110 7.82 -16.75 -0.42
CA ASP A 110 7.22 -17.65 -1.41
C ASP A 110 6.93 -16.94 -2.75
N HIS A 111 6.67 -15.63 -2.77
CA HIS A 111 6.09 -14.98 -3.93
C HIS A 111 6.88 -13.81 -4.52
N ILE A 112 7.80 -13.19 -3.78
CA ILE A 112 8.65 -12.10 -4.32
C ILE A 112 9.94 -12.70 -4.87
N PRO A 113 10.27 -12.48 -6.18
CA PRO A 113 11.35 -13.21 -6.85
C PRO A 113 12.76 -12.70 -6.50
N PHE A 114 12.90 -11.61 -5.76
CA PHE A 114 14.18 -11.03 -5.38
C PHE A 114 14.34 -10.95 -3.86
N ARG A 115 15.56 -11.19 -3.36
CA ARG A 115 15.87 -11.22 -1.93
C ARG A 115 16.42 -9.91 -1.39
N ARG A 116 16.82 -9.01 -2.28
CA ARG A 116 17.32 -7.67 -1.97
C ARG A 116 16.61 -6.64 -2.83
N LEU A 117 16.23 -5.50 -2.24
CA LEU A 117 15.43 -4.47 -2.91
C LEU A 117 16.13 -3.93 -4.17
N GLU A 118 17.44 -3.74 -4.11
CA GLU A 118 18.25 -3.29 -5.25
C GLU A 118 18.38 -4.31 -6.38
N ALA A 119 17.98 -5.55 -6.17
CA ALA A 119 17.93 -6.59 -7.19
C ALA A 119 16.56 -6.68 -7.90
N ALA A 120 15.60 -5.83 -7.51
CA ALA A 120 14.32 -5.77 -8.18
C ALA A 120 14.47 -5.28 -9.64
N PRO A 121 13.73 -5.85 -10.61
CA PRO A 121 13.71 -5.36 -11.99
C PRO A 121 13.33 -3.88 -12.13
N LEU A 122 12.41 -3.41 -11.27
CA LEU A 122 12.08 -1.99 -11.13
C LEU A 122 12.52 -1.49 -9.74
N PRO A 123 13.06 -0.27 -9.63
CA PRO A 123 13.35 0.34 -8.35
C PRO A 123 12.13 0.34 -7.43
N VAL A 124 12.26 -0.25 -6.25
CA VAL A 124 11.21 -0.31 -5.24
C VAL A 124 11.68 0.35 -3.95
N HIS A 125 10.83 1.18 -3.36
CA HIS A 125 11.09 1.90 -2.13
C HIS A 125 10.02 1.55 -1.11
N VAL A 126 10.45 0.99 0.01
CA VAL A 126 9.59 0.53 1.10
C VAL A 126 9.65 1.54 2.24
N VAL A 127 8.50 2.09 2.61
CA VAL A 127 8.38 3.07 3.69
C VAL A 127 8.07 2.37 5.00
N THR A 128 8.83 2.70 6.03
CA THR A 128 8.64 2.28 7.42
C THR A 128 8.63 3.52 8.31
N THR A 129 8.27 3.36 9.58
CA THR A 129 8.32 4.44 10.56
C THR A 129 9.24 4.06 11.71
N ASP A 130 10.19 4.92 12.07
CA ASP A 130 10.85 4.79 13.37
C ASP A 130 9.86 5.16 14.47
N ILE A 131 9.47 4.18 15.28
CA ILE A 131 8.43 4.36 16.31
C ILE A 131 8.89 5.27 17.47
N ILE A 132 10.19 5.53 17.58
CA ILE A 132 10.75 6.42 18.63
C ILE A 132 10.61 7.89 18.22
N THR A 133 10.95 8.21 16.95
CA THR A 133 10.94 9.61 16.47
C THR A 133 9.67 9.98 15.70
N GLY A 134 8.97 8.98 15.14
CA GLY A 134 7.87 9.18 14.21
C GLY A 134 8.30 9.45 12.76
N ASP A 135 9.59 9.49 12.48
CA ASP A 135 10.12 9.78 11.16
C ASP A 135 9.96 8.61 10.19
N SER A 136 9.79 8.93 8.91
CA SER A 136 9.81 7.92 7.85
C SER A 136 11.24 7.41 7.61
N VAL A 137 11.43 6.09 7.66
CA VAL A 137 12.65 5.41 7.24
C VAL A 137 12.37 4.67 5.94
N VAL A 138 13.07 5.03 4.86
CA VAL A 138 12.80 4.51 3.52
C VAL A 138 13.90 3.54 3.08
N PHE A 139 13.53 2.29 2.90
CA PHE A 139 14.41 1.27 2.34
C PHE A 139 14.38 1.34 0.82
N SER A 140 15.55 1.50 0.20
CA SER A 140 15.76 1.42 -1.26
C SER A 140 16.73 0.30 -1.61
N GLU A 141 17.35 -0.31 -0.61
CA GLU A 141 18.31 -1.40 -0.68
C GLU A 141 18.22 -2.25 0.59
N GLY A 142 18.82 -3.43 0.57
CA GLY A 142 18.85 -4.34 1.70
C GLY A 142 17.87 -5.51 1.56
N PRO A 143 17.73 -6.34 2.61
CA PRO A 143 16.90 -7.54 2.58
C PRO A 143 15.41 -7.19 2.36
N THR A 144 14.82 -7.71 1.29
CA THR A 144 13.42 -7.44 0.89
C THR A 144 12.44 -7.85 1.99
N SER A 145 12.62 -9.06 2.54
CA SER A 145 11.73 -9.58 3.56
C SER A 145 11.74 -8.74 4.84
N GLU A 146 12.92 -8.27 5.27
CA GLU A 146 13.03 -7.43 6.47
C GLU A 146 12.38 -6.05 6.28
N ALA A 147 12.61 -5.42 5.13
CA ALA A 147 12.04 -4.12 4.82
C ALA A 147 10.49 -4.17 4.77
N ILE A 148 9.92 -5.17 4.09
CA ILE A 148 8.46 -5.30 3.97
C ILE A 148 7.83 -5.73 5.29
N VAL A 149 8.44 -6.67 6.03
CA VAL A 149 7.98 -7.06 7.37
C VAL A 149 7.97 -5.86 8.31
N ALA A 150 9.01 -5.00 8.28
CA ALA A 150 9.01 -3.77 9.08
C ALA A 150 7.90 -2.81 8.64
N SER A 151 7.71 -2.63 7.32
CA SER A 151 6.66 -1.78 6.76
C SER A 151 5.23 -2.25 7.09
N THR A 152 5.04 -3.53 7.40
CA THR A 152 3.75 -4.13 7.77
C THR A 152 3.59 -4.37 9.28
N ALA A 153 4.52 -3.88 10.09
CA ALA A 153 4.51 -4.06 11.54
C ALA A 153 3.52 -3.10 12.23
N ILE A 154 2.22 -3.39 12.09
CA ILE A 154 1.11 -2.59 12.64
C ILE A 154 1.22 -2.56 14.16
N PRO A 155 1.30 -1.37 14.81
CA PRO A 155 1.36 -1.25 16.27
C PRO A 155 0.19 -1.92 16.97
N GLY A 156 0.49 -2.60 18.06
CA GLY A 156 -0.50 -3.37 18.83
C GLY A 156 -0.82 -4.75 18.24
N ALA A 157 -0.64 -4.97 16.94
CA ALA A 157 -0.76 -6.29 16.32
C ALA A 157 0.60 -7.00 16.28
N PHE A 158 1.62 -6.32 15.78
CA PHE A 158 2.98 -6.85 15.64
C PHE A 158 3.98 -6.07 16.51
N SER A 159 5.09 -6.73 16.88
CA SER A 159 6.22 -6.04 17.51
C SER A 159 6.95 -5.15 16.50
N PRO A 160 7.50 -4.00 16.92
CA PRO A 160 8.44 -3.27 16.10
C PRO A 160 9.65 -4.14 15.71
N ILE A 161 10.21 -3.88 14.53
CA ILE A 161 11.41 -4.56 14.04
C ILE A 161 12.64 -3.73 14.43
N HIS A 162 13.55 -4.32 15.20
CA HIS A 162 14.83 -3.68 15.46
C HIS A 162 15.75 -3.87 14.25
N TYR A 163 16.14 -2.77 13.61
CA TYR A 163 17.03 -2.77 12.46
C TYR A 163 18.07 -1.65 12.61
N LYS A 164 19.34 -2.02 12.78
CA LYS A 164 20.44 -1.10 13.12
C LYS A 164 20.05 -0.28 14.37
N ASP A 165 20.03 1.04 14.25
CA ASP A 165 19.73 1.97 15.34
C ASP A 165 18.22 2.33 15.42
N TYR A 166 17.37 1.70 14.61
CA TYR A 166 15.94 2.03 14.51
C TYR A 166 15.04 0.94 15.13
N TYR A 167 13.92 1.36 15.67
CA TYR A 167 12.79 0.51 16.01
C TYR A 167 11.65 0.78 15.01
N LEU A 168 11.57 -0.07 13.99
CA LEU A 168 10.70 0.14 12.84
C LEU A 168 9.31 -0.44 13.05
N ALA A 169 8.31 0.35 12.70
CA ALA A 169 6.90 -0.02 12.67
C ALA A 169 6.31 0.27 11.29
N ASP A 170 5.01 -0.01 11.14
CA ASP A 170 4.26 0.18 9.90
C ASP A 170 4.46 1.58 9.31
N GLY A 171 4.76 1.64 8.03
CA GLY A 171 4.98 2.89 7.30
C GLY A 171 3.76 3.80 7.25
N ALA A 172 2.56 3.25 7.44
CA ALA A 172 1.33 4.02 7.44
C ALA A 172 1.26 5.07 8.57
N ILE A 173 2.07 4.94 9.62
CA ILE A 173 2.12 5.90 10.72
C ILE A 173 2.69 7.23 10.25
N SER A 174 3.83 7.21 9.54
CA SER A 174 4.51 8.43 9.08
C SER A 174 4.09 8.85 7.68
N SER A 175 3.81 7.88 6.78
CA SER A 175 3.40 8.16 5.39
C SER A 175 2.66 6.97 4.79
N ASN A 176 1.34 6.95 4.95
CA ASN A 176 0.50 5.85 4.45
C ASN A 176 0.49 5.75 2.93
N THR A 177 0.36 6.88 2.26
CA THR A 177 0.43 6.98 0.79
C THR A 177 1.64 7.85 0.45
N PRO A 178 2.82 7.26 0.21
CA PRO A 178 4.09 7.98 0.29
C PRO A 178 4.40 8.83 -0.96
N VAL A 179 3.53 9.78 -1.30
CA VAL A 179 3.67 10.66 -2.47
C VAL A 179 4.92 11.54 -2.38
N ARG A 180 5.23 12.09 -1.20
CA ARG A 180 6.43 12.91 -0.98
C ARG A 180 7.71 12.11 -1.14
N VAL A 181 7.70 10.83 -0.71
CA VAL A 181 8.84 9.92 -0.89
C VAL A 181 9.07 9.67 -2.38
N ALA A 182 8.01 9.42 -3.16
CA ALA A 182 8.13 9.24 -4.60
C ALA A 182 8.76 10.47 -5.30
N VAL A 183 8.34 11.68 -4.93
CA VAL A 183 8.95 12.94 -5.42
C VAL A 183 10.42 13.03 -5.03
N ALA A 184 10.77 12.73 -3.78
CA ALA A 184 12.16 12.71 -3.29
C ALA A 184 13.04 11.67 -4.01
N LYS A 185 12.45 10.57 -4.50
CA LYS A 185 13.12 9.55 -5.35
C LYS A 185 13.18 9.94 -6.84
N GLY A 186 12.78 11.16 -7.17
CA GLY A 186 12.95 11.76 -8.49
C GLY A 186 11.75 11.60 -9.42
N ALA A 187 10.61 11.09 -8.95
CA ALA A 187 9.39 11.06 -9.73
C ALA A 187 8.85 12.47 -9.97
N ARG A 188 8.28 12.67 -11.17
CA ARG A 188 7.58 13.92 -11.55
C ARG A 188 6.15 13.65 -12.00
N ARG A 189 5.82 12.40 -12.24
CA ARG A 189 4.48 11.89 -12.53
C ARG A 189 4.15 10.79 -11.52
N LEU A 190 3.06 10.96 -10.78
CA LEU A 190 2.63 10.01 -9.76
C LEU A 190 1.31 9.38 -10.21
N ILE A 191 1.23 8.06 -10.20
CA ILE A 191 -0.03 7.32 -10.27
C ILE A 191 -0.26 6.74 -8.89
N VAL A 192 -1.25 7.28 -8.19
CA VAL A 192 -1.53 6.98 -6.79
C VAL A 192 -2.60 5.91 -6.71
N LEU A 193 -2.31 4.82 -6.00
CA LEU A 193 -3.19 3.68 -5.79
C LEU A 193 -3.61 3.62 -4.31
N PRO A 194 -4.65 4.36 -3.91
CA PRO A 194 -5.15 4.31 -2.54
C PRO A 194 -5.91 3.00 -2.30
N THR A 195 -5.97 2.58 -1.05
CA THR A 195 -6.83 1.46 -0.63
C THR A 195 -8.24 1.90 -0.27
N GLY A 196 -8.44 3.20 -0.07
CA GLY A 196 -9.70 3.75 0.42
C GLY A 196 -9.89 3.52 1.93
N HIS A 197 -11.09 3.80 2.39
CA HIS A 197 -11.55 3.52 3.75
C HIS A 197 -12.99 3.02 3.71
N ALA A 198 -13.40 2.28 4.72
CA ALA A 198 -14.78 1.79 4.83
C ALA A 198 -15.74 2.97 5.09
N CYS A 199 -16.23 3.57 4.01
CA CYS A 199 -17.06 4.78 4.00
C CYS A 199 -18.55 4.49 4.17
N ALA A 200 -18.99 3.24 3.97
CA ALA A 200 -20.41 2.85 3.95
C ALA A 200 -20.75 1.80 5.02
N ASN A 201 -20.14 1.90 6.20
CA ASN A 201 -20.54 1.08 7.34
C ASN A 201 -21.76 1.71 8.04
N ASP A 202 -22.82 0.93 8.25
CA ASP A 202 -24.08 1.36 8.88
C ASP A 202 -23.91 1.72 10.37
N ALA A 203 -22.85 1.28 11.01
CA ALA A 203 -22.56 1.52 12.42
C ALA A 203 -21.05 1.60 12.70
N PRO A 204 -20.65 2.30 13.78
CA PRO A 204 -19.26 2.30 14.23
C PRO A 204 -18.78 0.88 14.54
N PRO A 205 -17.47 0.59 14.34
CA PRO A 205 -16.91 -0.69 14.75
C PRO A 205 -17.10 -0.97 16.24
N VAL A 206 -17.37 -2.22 16.59
CA VAL A 206 -17.58 -2.61 17.99
C VAL A 206 -16.24 -2.92 18.68
N GLY A 207 -16.00 -2.26 19.80
CA GLY A 207 -14.83 -2.46 20.66
C GLY A 207 -13.73 -1.39 20.49
N ALA A 208 -12.97 -1.15 21.56
CA ALA A 208 -12.00 -0.06 21.64
C ALA A 208 -10.90 -0.14 20.57
N VAL A 209 -10.35 -1.35 20.33
CA VAL A 209 -9.30 -1.55 19.34
C VAL A 209 -9.83 -1.29 17.91
N ALA A 210 -11.02 -1.83 17.59
CA ALA A 210 -11.62 -1.64 16.27
C ALA A 210 -11.94 -0.15 16.01
N ASN A 211 -12.45 0.58 17.02
CA ASN A 211 -12.68 2.02 16.93
C ASN A 211 -11.39 2.81 16.74
N ALA A 212 -10.33 2.47 17.48
CA ALA A 212 -9.03 3.14 17.36
C ALA A 212 -8.43 2.94 15.95
N LEU A 213 -8.49 1.71 15.43
CA LEU A 213 -8.02 1.40 14.08
C LEU A 213 -8.86 2.08 12.99
N HIS A 214 -10.17 2.19 13.19
CA HIS A 214 -11.03 2.93 12.29
C HIS A 214 -10.71 4.44 12.30
N ALA A 215 -10.53 5.03 13.48
CA ALA A 215 -10.11 6.42 13.59
C ALA A 215 -8.76 6.68 12.88
N LEU A 216 -7.81 5.74 12.98
CA LEU A 216 -6.54 5.80 12.26
C LEU A 216 -6.75 5.80 10.74
N THR A 217 -7.64 4.94 10.21
CA THR A 217 -7.96 4.94 8.76
C THR A 217 -8.52 6.27 8.29
N LEU A 218 -9.35 6.94 9.08
CA LEU A 218 -9.88 8.26 8.74
C LEU A 218 -8.80 9.35 8.73
N LEU A 219 -7.86 9.32 9.70
CA LEU A 219 -6.71 10.22 9.73
C LEU A 219 -5.82 10.05 8.50
N ILE A 220 -5.54 8.81 8.13
CA ILE A 220 -4.75 8.43 6.95
C ILE A 220 -5.38 8.94 5.65
N ALA A 221 -6.70 8.80 5.49
CA ALA A 221 -7.39 9.27 4.29
C ALA A 221 -7.28 10.80 4.15
N ARG A 222 -7.42 11.55 5.25
CA ARG A 222 -7.24 13.01 5.26
C ARG A 222 -5.81 13.44 4.99
N GLN A 223 -4.82 12.67 5.46
CA GLN A 223 -3.42 12.94 5.19
C GLN A 223 -3.13 12.94 3.68
N LEU A 224 -3.61 11.94 2.94
CA LEU A 224 -3.40 11.88 1.49
C LEU A 224 -3.95 13.11 0.77
N VAL A 225 -5.19 13.51 1.07
CA VAL A 225 -5.80 14.70 0.45
C VAL A 225 -4.94 15.93 0.70
N ASN A 226 -4.54 16.15 1.95
CA ASN A 226 -3.70 17.29 2.33
C ASN A 226 -2.32 17.26 1.65
N GLU A 227 -1.69 16.09 1.53
CA GLU A 227 -0.40 15.96 0.84
C GLU A 227 -0.52 16.28 -0.65
N LEU A 228 -1.57 15.80 -1.33
CA LEU A 228 -1.80 16.06 -2.76
C LEU A 228 -2.10 17.55 -3.03
N GLU A 229 -2.88 18.18 -2.17
CA GLU A 229 -3.20 19.62 -2.29
C GLU A 229 -1.96 20.51 -2.10
N ASN A 230 -0.95 20.04 -1.36
CA ASN A 230 0.29 20.76 -1.07
C ASN A 230 1.50 20.28 -1.89
N LEU A 231 1.29 19.47 -2.94
CA LEU A 231 2.36 19.15 -3.89
C LEU A 231 2.71 20.34 -4.76
N SER A 232 4.01 20.45 -5.10
CA SER A 232 4.48 21.46 -6.07
C SER A 232 3.70 21.36 -7.38
N PRO A 233 3.34 22.51 -8.01
CA PRO A 233 2.60 22.54 -9.30
C PRO A 233 3.28 21.76 -10.43
N GLU A 234 4.60 21.60 -10.39
CA GLU A 234 5.40 20.85 -11.36
C GLU A 234 5.24 19.33 -11.26
N ILE A 235 4.67 18.83 -10.16
CA ILE A 235 4.42 17.39 -9.95
C ILE A 235 3.05 17.04 -10.50
N GLU A 236 3.02 16.20 -11.51
CA GLU A 236 1.78 15.62 -12.03
C GLU A 236 1.33 14.45 -11.14
N TYR A 237 0.08 14.41 -10.76
CA TYR A 237 -0.48 13.26 -10.06
C TYR A 237 -1.84 12.88 -10.61
N TYR A 238 -2.09 11.58 -10.61
CA TYR A 238 -3.34 10.95 -11.03
C TYR A 238 -3.71 9.94 -9.97
N VAL A 239 -4.88 10.10 -9.38
CA VAL A 239 -5.34 9.22 -8.31
C VAL A 239 -6.35 8.26 -8.89
N VAL A 240 -6.05 6.98 -8.86
CA VAL A 240 -7.02 5.94 -9.21
C VAL A 240 -8.13 5.95 -8.16
N PRO A 241 -9.41 6.11 -8.54
CA PRO A 241 -10.49 6.20 -7.57
C PRO A 241 -10.57 4.96 -6.68
N PRO A 242 -10.60 5.10 -5.35
CA PRO A 242 -10.85 3.97 -4.47
C PRO A 242 -12.29 3.48 -4.61
N LEU A 243 -12.56 2.26 -4.15
CA LEU A 243 -13.92 1.74 -4.19
C LEU A 243 -14.85 2.50 -3.26
N CYS A 244 -16.00 2.88 -3.80
CA CYS A 244 -17.11 3.47 -3.07
C CYS A 244 -18.45 2.92 -3.64
N PRO A 245 -19.40 2.44 -2.82
CA PRO A 245 -19.28 2.24 -1.37
C PRO A 245 -18.30 1.10 -1.00
N LEU A 246 -17.58 1.27 0.10
CA LEU A 246 -16.72 0.26 0.68
C LEU A 246 -17.17 -0.06 2.10
N VAL A 247 -17.48 -1.32 2.36
CA VAL A 247 -17.89 -1.82 3.67
C VAL A 247 -16.92 -2.90 4.15
N GLY A 248 -16.83 -3.08 5.46
CA GLY A 248 -16.02 -4.12 6.08
C GLY A 248 -14.84 -3.58 6.86
N SER A 249 -13.86 -4.45 7.08
CA SER A 249 -12.69 -4.17 7.90
C SER A 249 -11.42 -4.45 7.09
N PRO A 250 -10.33 -3.67 7.28
CA PRO A 250 -9.03 -3.96 6.67
C PRO A 250 -8.38 -5.26 7.17
N TYR A 251 -9.03 -5.98 8.09
CA TYR A 251 -8.61 -7.29 8.60
C TYR A 251 -9.48 -8.45 8.09
N ASP A 252 -10.46 -8.16 7.21
CA ASP A 252 -11.33 -9.15 6.61
C ASP A 252 -10.88 -9.50 5.19
N PHE A 253 -10.48 -10.75 4.99
CA PHE A 253 -10.01 -11.29 3.71
C PHE A 253 -11.11 -12.06 2.95
N THR A 254 -12.33 -12.10 3.46
CA THR A 254 -13.42 -12.87 2.83
C THR A 254 -13.94 -12.24 1.55
N ARG A 255 -13.68 -10.94 1.34
CA ARG A 255 -14.17 -10.16 0.20
C ARG A 255 -13.08 -9.81 -0.83
N THR A 256 -11.90 -10.43 -0.75
CA THR A 256 -10.77 -10.11 -1.64
C THR A 256 -11.12 -10.27 -3.11
N ALA A 257 -11.81 -11.33 -3.51
CA ALA A 257 -12.24 -11.54 -4.89
C ALA A 257 -13.17 -10.41 -5.40
N ASP A 258 -14.20 -10.06 -4.62
CA ASP A 258 -15.12 -8.95 -4.93
C ASP A 258 -14.37 -7.61 -5.04
N HIS A 259 -13.45 -7.33 -4.13
CA HIS A 259 -12.65 -6.10 -4.16
C HIS A 259 -11.78 -6.02 -5.42
N ILE A 260 -11.12 -7.10 -5.82
CA ILE A 260 -10.30 -7.15 -7.04
C ILE A 260 -11.18 -6.86 -8.27
N GLU A 261 -12.29 -7.59 -8.42
CA GLU A 261 -13.17 -7.46 -9.59
C GLU A 261 -13.80 -6.07 -9.70
N ARG A 262 -14.25 -5.51 -8.58
CA ARG A 262 -14.80 -4.14 -8.55
C ARG A 262 -13.73 -3.11 -8.89
N ALA A 263 -12.51 -3.27 -8.38
CA ALA A 263 -11.41 -2.37 -8.65
C ALA A 263 -10.97 -2.43 -10.12
N VAL A 264 -10.94 -3.60 -10.75
CA VAL A 264 -10.70 -3.72 -12.20
C VAL A 264 -11.73 -2.89 -12.95
N ARG A 265 -13.04 -3.15 -12.74
CA ARG A 265 -14.11 -2.41 -13.45
C ARG A 265 -14.06 -0.91 -13.22
N SER A 266 -13.80 -0.48 -11.97
CA SER A 266 -13.70 0.95 -11.63
C SER A 266 -12.50 1.61 -12.32
N THR A 267 -11.37 0.95 -12.33
CA THR A 267 -10.14 1.47 -12.96
C THR A 267 -10.26 1.51 -14.48
N ASP A 268 -10.85 0.47 -15.10
CA ASP A 268 -11.13 0.46 -16.54
C ASP A 268 -12.03 1.64 -16.95
N ALA A 269 -13.10 1.87 -16.18
CA ALA A 269 -14.01 3.00 -16.41
C ALA A 269 -13.31 4.36 -16.25
N TRP A 270 -12.45 4.50 -15.24
CA TRP A 270 -11.65 5.71 -15.02
C TRP A 270 -10.65 5.95 -16.16
N LEU A 271 -9.97 4.92 -16.63
CA LEU A 271 -9.06 5.01 -17.79
C LEU A 271 -9.81 5.40 -19.07
N ALA A 272 -10.98 4.80 -19.32
CA ALA A 272 -11.82 5.12 -20.46
C ALA A 272 -12.35 6.59 -20.45
N GLN A 273 -12.39 7.21 -19.28
CA GLN A 273 -12.76 8.62 -19.08
C GLN A 273 -11.55 9.57 -19.08
N ASN A 274 -10.40 9.13 -19.60
CA ASN A 274 -9.14 9.88 -19.60
C ASN A 274 -8.64 10.24 -18.20
N GLY A 275 -8.75 9.32 -17.24
CA GLY A 275 -8.34 9.56 -15.85
C GLY A 275 -6.87 9.94 -15.69
N LEU A 276 -5.98 9.49 -16.59
CA LEU A 276 -4.56 9.87 -16.62
C LEU A 276 -4.29 11.27 -17.22
N GLU A 277 -5.31 12.03 -17.56
CA GLU A 277 -5.20 13.41 -18.05
C GLU A 277 -5.79 14.41 -17.04
N LYS A 278 -6.54 13.91 -16.05
CA LYS A 278 -7.25 14.73 -15.06
C LYS A 278 -6.50 14.74 -13.72
N ARG A 279 -5.89 15.87 -13.39
CA ARG A 279 -5.25 16.10 -12.10
C ARG A 279 -6.33 16.49 -11.07
N GLU A 280 -7.06 15.50 -10.59
CA GLU A 280 -8.12 15.69 -9.60
C GLU A 280 -7.99 14.72 -8.44
N ILE A 281 -8.47 15.11 -7.28
CA ILE A 281 -8.57 14.25 -6.10
C ILE A 281 -9.98 13.65 -6.11
N PRO A 282 -10.12 12.31 -6.24
CA PRO A 282 -11.42 11.66 -6.24
C PRO A 282 -12.27 12.04 -5.03
N HIS A 283 -13.57 12.25 -5.25
CA HIS A 283 -14.50 12.65 -4.19
C HIS A 283 -14.61 11.59 -3.09
N GLU A 284 -14.39 10.32 -3.42
CA GLU A 284 -14.38 9.18 -2.49
C GLU A 284 -13.31 9.27 -1.41
N LEU A 285 -12.27 10.10 -1.61
CA LEU A 285 -11.25 10.38 -0.59
C LEU A 285 -11.65 11.52 0.35
N ARG A 286 -12.68 12.27 0.02
CA ARG A 286 -13.25 13.36 0.84
C ARG A 286 -14.46 12.86 1.62
N PRO A 287 -14.87 13.55 2.71
CA PRO A 287 -16.17 13.27 3.34
C PRO A 287 -17.30 13.39 2.32
N HIS A 288 -18.12 12.36 2.22
CA HIS A 288 -19.28 12.33 1.31
C HIS A 288 -20.40 11.46 1.91
N ASP A 289 -21.63 11.73 1.51
CA ASP A 289 -22.82 10.95 1.87
C ASP A 289 -23.04 9.80 0.88
N HIS A 290 -23.70 8.73 1.34
CA HIS A 290 -24.04 7.52 0.57
C HIS A 290 -25.56 7.38 0.42
#